data_0e8b6fbc1c5a52e4e075d53835d668bf
#
_entry.id   0e8b6fbc1c5a52e4e075d53835d668bf
#
_cell.length_a   1.000
_cell.length_b   1.000
_cell.length_c   1.000
_cell.angle_alpha   90.00
_cell.angle_beta   90.00
_cell.angle_gamma   90.00
#
_symmetry.space_group_name_H-M   'P 1'
#
loop_
_entity.id
_entity.type
_entity.pdbx_description
1 polymer ?
#
loop_
_entity_poly.entity_id
_entity_poly.type
_entity_poly.pdbx_seq_one_letter_code
_entity_poly.pdbx_strand_id
1 'polypeptide(L)'
;MRFDCFAQNLHDMSVLKHIWGDVERHFLASTSCSGLSFPGLTTVNQSQISIRSIVPNMAQLFSYTACRQLSQMFLAVIFFHGSEYILAVGIHGRSNVTLKSLLISKHYLLAMVFSLLEYCVEIILFPGLKEHWWISNLGLAMVIIGEIIRKMAIITAGQSFTHLIRTHPSEHHRLITNGIYRLVRHPGYCGFFIWSVGTQIMLCNPISTIAFALVVWRFFAQRIPYEEYFLRQFFGSQYEEYGRRIPSGVPFVK
;
A
#
# COMPACT_ATOMS: atom_id res chain seq x y z
N MET A 1 21.05 -13.11 -17.99
CA MET A 1 21.80 -12.56 -16.86
C MET A 1 20.89 -12.63 -15.66
N ARG A 2 21.27 -13.38 -14.65
CA ARG A 2 20.40 -14.06 -13.68
C ARG A 2 19.73 -13.15 -12.65
N PHE A 3 18.51 -13.51 -12.32
CA PHE A 3 17.54 -12.88 -11.43
C PHE A 3 17.87 -13.00 -9.91
N ASP A 4 19.13 -13.04 -9.52
CA ASP A 4 19.54 -13.26 -8.13
C ASP A 4 19.35 -12.03 -7.23
N CYS A 5 19.08 -10.84 -7.80
CA CYS A 5 18.85 -9.60 -7.05
C CYS A 5 17.46 -9.51 -6.38
N PHE A 6 16.47 -10.33 -6.78
CA PHE A 6 15.16 -10.31 -6.14
C PHE A 6 15.16 -11.03 -4.79
N ALA A 7 16.04 -12.02 -4.63
CA ALA A 7 16.23 -12.71 -3.35
C ALA A 7 16.89 -11.82 -2.29
N GLN A 8 17.77 -10.90 -2.68
CA GLN A 8 18.37 -9.91 -1.77
C GLN A 8 17.36 -8.87 -1.29
N ASN A 9 16.42 -8.41 -2.15
CA ASN A 9 15.33 -7.52 -1.72
C ASN A 9 14.28 -8.24 -0.85
N LEU A 10 14.20 -9.57 -0.87
CA LEU A 10 13.37 -10.36 0.05
C LEU A 10 13.99 -10.45 1.46
N HIS A 11 15.30 -10.29 1.59
CA HIS A 11 15.96 -10.22 2.91
C HIS A 11 15.60 -8.92 3.65
N ASP A 12 15.39 -7.80 2.92
CA ASP A 12 14.89 -6.56 3.50
C ASP A 12 13.42 -6.65 3.96
N MET A 13 12.66 -7.61 3.44
CA MET A 13 11.30 -7.91 3.92
C MET A 13 11.27 -8.70 5.24
N SER A 14 12.41 -9.10 5.80
CA SER A 14 12.49 -9.66 7.16
C SER A 14 12.01 -8.63 8.20
N VAL A 15 12.18 -7.34 7.91
CA VAL A 15 11.70 -6.23 8.73
C VAL A 15 10.18 -6.15 8.75
N LEU A 16 9.50 -6.44 7.64
CA LEU A 16 8.03 -6.53 7.60
C LEU A 16 7.52 -7.71 8.45
N LYS A 17 8.25 -8.82 8.50
CA LYS A 17 7.95 -9.94 9.41
C LYS A 17 8.05 -9.53 10.89
N HIS A 18 9.05 -8.71 11.25
CA HIS A 18 9.19 -8.23 12.62
C HIS A 18 8.07 -7.26 13.00
N ILE A 19 7.72 -6.30 12.13
CA ILE A 19 6.65 -5.32 12.41
C ILE A 19 5.29 -6.01 12.50
N TRP A 20 4.96 -6.93 11.58
CA TRP A 20 3.71 -7.69 11.64
C TRP A 20 3.67 -8.63 12.84
N GLY A 21 4.76 -9.29 13.16
CA GLY A 21 4.84 -10.15 14.35
C GLY A 21 4.69 -9.37 15.66
N ASP A 22 5.07 -8.10 15.71
CA ASP A 22 4.87 -7.23 16.87
C ASP A 22 3.42 -6.72 16.94
N VAL A 23 2.82 -6.35 15.82
CA VAL A 23 1.39 -5.97 15.75
C VAL A 23 0.50 -7.15 16.13
N GLU A 24 0.78 -8.35 15.65
CA GLU A 24 0.05 -9.56 15.96
C GLU A 24 0.18 -9.94 17.47
N ARG A 25 1.37 -9.82 18.06
CA ARG A 25 1.59 -10.05 19.50
C ARG A 25 0.86 -9.03 20.36
N HIS A 26 0.85 -7.75 19.99
CA HIS A 26 0.10 -6.71 20.73
C HIS A 26 -1.40 -6.88 20.59
N PHE A 27 -1.91 -7.32 19.47
CA PHE A 27 -3.33 -7.58 19.26
C PHE A 27 -3.81 -8.78 20.07
N LEU A 28 -3.05 -9.87 20.11
CA LEU A 28 -3.36 -11.07 20.92
C LEU A 28 -3.22 -10.80 22.43
N ALA A 29 -2.30 -9.93 22.85
CA ALA A 29 -2.15 -9.55 24.24
C ALA A 29 -3.31 -8.66 24.77
N SER A 30 -3.90 -7.81 23.91
CA SER A 30 -5.02 -6.93 24.28
C SER A 30 -6.35 -7.67 24.40
N THR A 31 -6.50 -8.84 23.78
CA THR A 31 -7.71 -9.68 23.91
C THR A 31 -7.71 -10.59 25.14
N SER A 32 -6.59 -10.68 25.87
CA SER A 32 -6.44 -11.55 27.04
C SER A 32 -6.70 -10.87 28.41
N CYS A 33 -7.04 -9.60 28.45
CA CYS A 33 -7.32 -8.87 29.71
C CYS A 33 -8.75 -8.34 29.76
N SER A 34 -9.73 -9.21 30.09
CA SER A 34 -10.99 -8.78 30.67
C SER A 34 -11.62 -9.89 31.52
N GLY A 35 -10.96 -10.19 32.60
CA GLY A 35 -11.57 -10.90 33.74
C GLY A 35 -12.00 -9.89 34.81
N LEU A 36 -13.14 -9.23 34.61
CA LEU A 36 -13.85 -8.50 35.66
C LEU A 36 -15.20 -9.18 35.86
N SER A 37 -15.25 -10.02 36.89
CA SER A 37 -16.49 -10.63 37.41
C SER A 37 -17.26 -9.61 38.26
N PHE A 38 -18.45 -9.25 37.82
CA PHE A 38 -19.46 -8.60 38.65
C PHE A 38 -20.46 -9.65 39.16
N PRO A 39 -20.69 -9.76 40.48
CA PRO A 39 -21.70 -10.66 41.03
C PRO A 39 -23.08 -10.00 40.98
N GLY A 40 -24.04 -10.68 40.36
CA GLY A 40 -25.46 -10.44 40.56
C GLY A 40 -26.21 -9.80 39.41
N LEU A 41 -26.45 -10.55 38.32
CA LEU A 41 -27.63 -10.35 37.47
C LEU A 41 -28.07 -11.71 36.90
N THR A 42 -29.38 -11.98 37.09
CA THR A 42 -30.12 -13.16 36.66
C THR A 42 -29.78 -13.58 35.21
N THR A 43 -29.52 -14.86 35.05
CA THR A 43 -29.25 -15.55 33.77
C THR A 43 -30.43 -15.44 32.81
N VAL A 44 -30.53 -14.36 32.08
CA VAL A 44 -31.29 -14.28 30.85
C VAL A 44 -30.36 -14.78 29.73
N ASN A 45 -30.86 -15.74 28.97
CA ASN A 45 -30.20 -16.53 27.92
C ASN A 45 -29.42 -15.64 26.94
N GLN A 46 -28.18 -15.29 27.29
CA GLN A 46 -27.30 -14.35 26.58
C GLN A 46 -26.93 -14.87 25.18
N SER A 47 -27.03 -16.20 24.94
CA SER A 47 -26.76 -16.83 23.67
C SER A 47 -27.84 -16.58 22.59
N GLN A 48 -29.10 -16.44 22.99
CA GLN A 48 -30.23 -16.20 22.06
C GLN A 48 -30.29 -14.72 21.60
N ILE A 49 -29.86 -13.79 22.44
CA ILE A 49 -29.80 -12.35 22.09
C ILE A 49 -28.68 -12.08 21.08
N SER A 50 -27.54 -12.76 21.22
CA SER A 50 -26.37 -12.57 20.36
C SER A 50 -26.63 -13.02 18.91
N ILE A 51 -27.28 -14.15 18.70
CA ILE A 51 -27.54 -14.68 17.35
C ILE A 51 -28.60 -13.83 16.60
N ARG A 52 -29.65 -13.37 17.29
CA ARG A 52 -30.70 -12.53 16.67
C ARG A 52 -30.22 -11.14 16.26
N SER A 53 -29.19 -10.60 16.89
CA SER A 53 -28.58 -9.31 16.52
C SER A 53 -27.53 -9.42 15.38
N ILE A 54 -26.90 -10.57 15.22
CA ILE A 54 -25.87 -10.80 14.21
C ILE A 54 -26.46 -10.99 12.81
N VAL A 55 -27.59 -11.72 12.69
CA VAL A 55 -28.20 -12.02 11.39
C VAL A 55 -28.60 -10.75 10.60
N PRO A 56 -29.30 -9.75 11.17
CA PRO A 56 -29.58 -8.51 10.44
C PRO A 56 -28.30 -7.72 10.09
N ASN A 57 -27.24 -7.80 10.91
CA ASN A 57 -26.00 -7.12 10.65
C ASN A 57 -25.18 -7.79 9.51
N MET A 58 -25.31 -9.09 9.30
CA MET A 58 -24.71 -9.77 8.15
C MET A 58 -25.28 -9.27 6.80
N ALA A 59 -26.53 -8.81 6.76
CA ALA A 59 -27.13 -8.20 5.56
C ALA A 59 -26.41 -6.90 5.15
N GLN A 60 -25.71 -6.24 6.08
CA GLN A 60 -24.93 -5.03 5.78
C GLN A 60 -23.77 -5.29 4.80
N LEU A 61 -23.25 -6.51 4.73
CA LEU A 61 -22.24 -6.90 3.72
C LEU A 61 -22.76 -6.77 2.29
N PHE A 62 -24.08 -6.83 2.10
CA PHE A 62 -24.75 -6.67 0.80
C PHE A 62 -25.43 -5.30 0.67
N SER A 63 -25.16 -4.37 1.57
CA SER A 63 -25.66 -3.00 1.46
C SER A 63 -25.07 -2.28 0.25
N TYR A 64 -25.77 -1.25 -0.24
CA TYR A 64 -25.26 -0.40 -1.30
C TYR A 64 -23.89 0.18 -0.99
N THR A 65 -23.67 0.61 0.26
CA THR A 65 -22.37 1.14 0.72
C THR A 65 -21.26 0.09 0.59
N ALA A 66 -21.51 -1.14 1.05
CA ALA A 66 -20.55 -2.23 0.94
C ALA A 66 -20.22 -2.57 -0.51
N CYS A 67 -21.25 -2.76 -1.35
CA CYS A 67 -21.06 -3.06 -2.76
C CYS A 67 -20.27 -1.96 -3.47
N ARG A 68 -20.56 -0.70 -3.19
CA ARG A 68 -19.85 0.45 -3.77
C ARG A 68 -18.37 0.46 -3.35
N GLN A 69 -18.08 0.43 -2.05
CA GLN A 69 -16.71 0.53 -1.54
C GLN A 69 -15.85 -0.67 -1.98
N LEU A 70 -16.38 -1.89 -1.89
CA LEU A 70 -15.66 -3.08 -2.32
C LEU A 70 -15.44 -3.10 -3.84
N SER A 71 -16.45 -2.72 -4.64
CA SER A 71 -16.27 -2.60 -6.10
C SER A 71 -15.21 -1.58 -6.47
N GLN A 72 -15.20 -0.40 -5.83
CA GLN A 72 -14.19 0.62 -6.04
C GLN A 72 -12.79 0.09 -5.66
N MET A 73 -12.67 -0.63 -4.56
CA MET A 73 -11.42 -1.24 -4.12
C MET A 73 -10.89 -2.27 -5.12
N PHE A 74 -11.74 -3.20 -5.56
CA PHE A 74 -11.34 -4.21 -6.55
C PHE A 74 -10.96 -3.58 -7.88
N LEU A 75 -11.72 -2.60 -8.35
CA LEU A 75 -11.38 -1.87 -9.58
C LEU A 75 -10.05 -1.12 -9.45
N ALA A 76 -9.81 -0.44 -8.32
CA ALA A 76 -8.56 0.25 -8.07
C ALA A 76 -7.35 -0.71 -8.08
N VAL A 77 -7.48 -1.88 -7.43
CA VAL A 77 -6.43 -2.91 -7.38
C VAL A 77 -6.16 -3.48 -8.78
N ILE A 78 -7.22 -3.88 -9.49
CA ILE A 78 -7.09 -4.45 -10.85
C ILE A 78 -6.46 -3.41 -11.79
N PHE A 79 -6.93 -2.17 -11.73
CA PHE A 79 -6.41 -1.10 -12.58
C PHE A 79 -4.94 -0.79 -12.27
N PHE A 80 -4.57 -0.68 -10.98
CA PHE A 80 -3.19 -0.43 -10.57
C PHE A 80 -2.25 -1.51 -11.11
N HIS A 81 -2.49 -2.76 -10.74
CA HIS A 81 -1.58 -3.86 -11.10
C HIS A 81 -1.59 -4.17 -12.61
N GLY A 82 -2.77 -4.09 -13.24
CA GLY A 82 -2.90 -4.30 -14.68
C GLY A 82 -2.17 -3.22 -15.49
N SER A 83 -2.34 -1.96 -15.12
CA SER A 83 -1.68 -0.84 -15.81
C SER A 83 -0.16 -0.82 -15.57
N GLU A 84 0.34 -1.23 -14.39
CA GLU A 84 1.78 -1.42 -14.14
C GLU A 84 2.38 -2.45 -15.12
N TYR A 85 1.70 -3.58 -15.29
CA TYR A 85 2.14 -4.62 -16.20
C TYR A 85 2.10 -4.17 -17.67
N ILE A 86 0.99 -3.53 -18.09
CA ILE A 86 0.83 -3.04 -19.47
C ILE A 86 1.89 -1.99 -19.79
N LEU A 87 2.14 -1.03 -18.91
CA LEU A 87 3.19 -0.02 -19.11
C LEU A 87 4.58 -0.64 -19.13
N ALA A 88 4.87 -1.61 -18.27
CA ALA A 88 6.14 -2.32 -18.28
C ALA A 88 6.37 -3.02 -19.64
N VAL A 89 5.35 -3.70 -20.17
CA VAL A 89 5.40 -4.35 -21.50
C VAL A 89 5.58 -3.32 -22.60
N GLY A 90 4.87 -2.19 -22.55
CA GLY A 90 4.98 -1.14 -23.56
C GLY A 90 6.35 -0.46 -23.59
N ILE A 91 6.99 -0.29 -22.44
CA ILE A 91 8.28 0.41 -22.31
C ILE A 91 9.47 -0.52 -22.54
N HIS A 92 9.44 -1.74 -22.00
CA HIS A 92 10.60 -2.65 -22.02
C HIS A 92 10.46 -3.80 -23.02
N GLY A 93 9.28 -3.96 -23.64
CA GLY A 93 8.98 -5.08 -24.53
C GLY A 93 8.59 -6.35 -23.77
N ARG A 94 7.72 -7.16 -24.38
CA ARG A 94 7.13 -8.36 -23.76
C ARG A 94 8.17 -9.41 -23.34
N SER A 95 9.26 -9.52 -24.06
CA SER A 95 10.35 -10.49 -23.77
C SER A 95 11.09 -10.19 -22.47
N ASN A 96 11.09 -8.93 -22.02
CA ASN A 96 11.84 -8.47 -20.86
C ASN A 96 10.96 -8.30 -19.59
N VAL A 97 9.66 -8.55 -19.71
CA VAL A 97 8.69 -8.36 -18.61
C VAL A 97 8.16 -9.71 -18.13
N THR A 98 8.13 -9.89 -16.83
CA THR A 98 7.59 -11.09 -16.16
C THR A 98 6.37 -10.75 -15.33
N LEU A 99 5.61 -11.74 -14.89
CA LEU A 99 4.47 -11.55 -13.97
C LEU A 99 4.86 -10.87 -12.64
N LYS A 100 6.15 -10.83 -12.30
CA LYS A 100 6.65 -10.05 -11.15
C LYS A 100 6.42 -8.55 -11.31
N SER A 101 6.28 -8.06 -12.54
CA SER A 101 5.93 -6.66 -12.84
C SER A 101 4.49 -6.30 -12.45
N LEU A 102 3.64 -7.26 -12.11
CA LEU A 102 2.36 -7.02 -11.47
C LEU A 102 2.49 -6.49 -10.03
N LEU A 103 3.67 -6.53 -9.42
CA LEU A 103 3.95 -6.06 -8.05
C LEU A 103 3.13 -6.77 -6.96
N ILE A 104 2.58 -7.94 -7.25
CA ILE A 104 1.81 -8.73 -6.28
C ILE A 104 2.79 -9.64 -5.52
N SER A 105 3.01 -9.36 -4.25
CA SER A 105 3.81 -10.16 -3.33
C SER A 105 2.94 -10.89 -2.30
N LYS A 106 3.47 -11.93 -1.66
CA LYS A 106 2.77 -12.64 -0.57
C LYS A 106 2.37 -11.70 0.57
N HIS A 107 3.24 -10.77 0.93
CA HIS A 107 2.99 -9.79 1.99
C HIS A 107 1.92 -8.76 1.59
N TYR A 108 1.91 -8.35 0.33
CA TYR A 108 0.85 -7.51 -0.20
C TYR A 108 -0.50 -8.22 -0.12
N LEU A 109 -0.58 -9.49 -0.55
CA LEU A 109 -1.82 -10.27 -0.44
C LEU A 109 -2.27 -10.42 1.01
N LEU A 110 -1.34 -10.70 1.92
CA LEU A 110 -1.64 -10.78 3.36
C LEU A 110 -2.19 -9.47 3.89
N ALA A 111 -1.57 -8.33 3.57
CA ALA A 111 -2.06 -7.01 3.96
C ALA A 111 -3.47 -6.74 3.42
N MET A 112 -3.76 -7.13 2.16
CA MET A 112 -5.10 -7.00 1.57
C MET A 112 -6.14 -7.88 2.26
N VAL A 113 -5.76 -9.11 2.65
CA VAL A 113 -6.65 -10.01 3.43
C VAL A 113 -6.98 -9.39 4.78
N PHE A 114 -6.00 -8.87 5.51
CA PHE A 114 -6.25 -8.18 6.79
C PHE A 114 -7.14 -6.95 6.63
N SER A 115 -6.91 -6.15 5.58
CA SER A 115 -7.76 -5.01 5.26
C SER A 115 -9.22 -5.42 5.01
N LEU A 116 -9.44 -6.49 4.26
CA LEU A 116 -10.79 -7.00 4.00
C LEU A 116 -11.43 -7.61 5.25
N LEU A 117 -10.66 -8.28 6.10
CA LEU A 117 -11.15 -8.79 7.39
C LEU A 117 -11.58 -7.64 8.30
N GLU A 118 -10.75 -6.58 8.44
CA GLU A 118 -11.13 -5.37 9.18
C GLU A 118 -12.44 -4.80 8.63
N TYR A 119 -12.53 -4.63 7.31
CA TYR A 119 -13.74 -4.13 6.66
C TYR A 119 -14.98 -4.96 7.00
N CYS A 120 -14.88 -6.30 6.90
CA CYS A 120 -15.99 -7.21 7.19
C CYS A 120 -16.40 -7.15 8.67
N VAL A 121 -15.44 -7.10 9.59
CA VAL A 121 -15.72 -6.98 11.02
C VAL A 121 -16.41 -5.65 11.31
N GLU A 122 -15.87 -4.55 10.79
CA GLU A 122 -16.40 -3.21 11.06
C GLU A 122 -17.78 -2.97 10.46
N ILE A 123 -18.06 -3.47 9.25
CA ILE A 123 -19.38 -3.28 8.65
C ILE A 123 -20.47 -4.07 9.39
N ILE A 124 -20.11 -5.18 10.03
CA ILE A 124 -21.04 -5.98 10.85
C ILE A 124 -21.24 -5.34 12.23
N LEU A 125 -20.15 -4.91 12.88
CA LEU A 125 -20.20 -4.41 14.26
C LEU A 125 -20.47 -2.92 14.35
N PHE A 126 -19.98 -2.14 13.39
CA PHE A 126 -20.01 -0.67 13.37
C PHE A 126 -20.44 -0.13 12.00
N PRO A 127 -21.62 -0.50 11.45
CA PRO A 127 -22.02 -0.13 10.09
C PRO A 127 -21.99 1.40 9.86
N GLY A 128 -22.33 2.20 10.85
CA GLY A 128 -22.28 3.67 10.77
C GLY A 128 -20.88 4.23 10.44
N LEU A 129 -19.81 3.49 10.76
CA LEU A 129 -18.45 3.90 10.37
C LEU A 129 -18.27 3.92 8.86
N LYS A 130 -18.92 2.98 8.15
CA LYS A 130 -18.82 2.85 6.68
C LYS A 130 -19.71 3.84 5.92
N GLU A 131 -20.67 4.45 6.60
CA GLU A 131 -21.60 5.41 5.99
C GLU A 131 -21.03 6.83 5.83
N HIS A 132 -19.81 7.07 6.29
CA HIS A 132 -19.13 8.35 6.11
C HIS A 132 -18.65 8.53 4.65
N TRP A 133 -19.61 8.75 3.75
CA TRP A 133 -19.36 8.85 2.30
C TRP A 133 -18.30 9.87 1.91
N TRP A 134 -18.16 10.97 2.66
CA TRP A 134 -17.15 12.00 2.39
C TRP A 134 -15.72 11.47 2.68
N ILE A 135 -15.51 10.61 3.71
CA ILE A 135 -14.23 9.96 3.98
C ILE A 135 -13.91 8.98 2.84
N SER A 136 -14.90 8.16 2.46
CA SER A 136 -14.74 7.22 1.36
C SER A 136 -14.40 7.92 0.03
N ASN A 137 -15.06 9.04 -0.27
CA ASN A 137 -14.78 9.82 -1.48
C ASN A 137 -13.41 10.51 -1.41
N LEU A 138 -12.97 10.98 -0.24
CA LEU A 138 -11.61 11.50 -0.05
C LEU A 138 -10.59 10.40 -0.35
N GLY A 139 -10.79 9.19 0.18
CA GLY A 139 -9.95 8.04 -0.12
C GLY A 139 -9.91 7.71 -1.61
N LEU A 140 -11.06 7.73 -2.29
CA LEU A 140 -11.14 7.54 -3.74
C LEU A 140 -10.36 8.62 -4.51
N ALA A 141 -10.47 9.88 -4.10
CA ALA A 141 -9.69 10.97 -4.70
C ALA A 141 -8.18 10.74 -4.52
N MET A 142 -7.75 10.31 -3.33
CA MET A 142 -6.35 9.94 -3.07
C MET A 142 -5.89 8.77 -3.95
N VAL A 143 -6.72 7.75 -4.14
CA VAL A 143 -6.43 6.62 -5.05
C VAL A 143 -6.19 7.14 -6.47
N ILE A 144 -7.07 7.98 -6.99
CA ILE A 144 -6.95 8.55 -8.35
C ILE A 144 -5.69 9.41 -8.47
N ILE A 145 -5.43 10.30 -7.50
CA ILE A 145 -4.26 11.17 -7.50
C ILE A 145 -2.97 10.35 -7.43
N GLY A 146 -2.92 9.35 -6.53
CA GLY A 146 -1.76 8.46 -6.40
C GLY A 146 -1.47 7.70 -7.69
N GLU A 147 -2.53 7.22 -8.35
CA GLU A 147 -2.44 6.53 -9.64
C GLU A 147 -1.89 7.46 -10.74
N ILE A 148 -2.41 8.67 -10.85
CA ILE A 148 -1.94 9.66 -11.83
C ILE A 148 -0.45 9.98 -11.61
N ILE A 149 -0.05 10.29 -10.37
CA ILE A 149 1.35 10.57 -10.02
C ILE A 149 2.24 9.39 -10.41
N ARG A 150 1.81 8.16 -10.08
CA ARG A 150 2.54 6.94 -10.38
C ARG A 150 2.72 6.73 -11.88
N LYS A 151 1.65 6.87 -12.68
CA LYS A 151 1.72 6.68 -14.12
C LYS A 151 2.54 7.79 -14.81
N MET A 152 2.40 9.03 -14.36
CA MET A 152 3.25 10.13 -14.83
C MET A 152 4.73 9.85 -14.57
N ALA A 153 5.08 9.29 -13.41
CA ALA A 153 6.45 8.91 -13.10
C ALA A 153 6.99 7.86 -14.07
N ILE A 154 6.22 6.79 -14.32
CA ILE A 154 6.61 5.70 -15.22
C ILE A 154 6.77 6.21 -16.66
N ILE A 155 5.79 6.97 -17.16
CA ILE A 155 5.80 7.49 -18.53
C ILE A 155 6.96 8.48 -18.73
N THR A 156 7.18 9.39 -17.77
CA THR A 156 8.26 10.39 -17.86
C THR A 156 9.64 9.73 -17.84
N ALA A 157 9.85 8.71 -17.01
CA ALA A 157 11.13 8.03 -16.93
C ALA A 157 11.36 7.02 -18.06
N GLY A 158 10.29 6.50 -18.69
CA GLY A 158 10.37 5.58 -19.80
C GLY A 158 11.30 4.39 -19.51
N GLN A 159 12.28 4.13 -20.38
CA GLN A 159 13.22 3.00 -20.24
C GLN A 159 14.13 3.12 -18.99
N SER A 160 14.27 4.31 -18.41
CA SER A 160 15.01 4.50 -17.15
C SER A 160 14.22 4.02 -15.93
N PHE A 161 12.89 3.90 -16.04
CA PHE A 161 12.06 3.38 -14.94
C PHE A 161 12.21 1.87 -14.80
N THR A 162 12.48 1.40 -13.59
CA THR A 162 12.50 -0.04 -13.27
C THR A 162 11.88 -0.29 -11.91
N HIS A 163 11.13 -1.38 -11.79
CA HIS A 163 10.55 -1.82 -10.50
C HIS A 163 11.62 -2.33 -9.52
N LEU A 164 12.74 -2.80 -10.05
CA LEU A 164 13.90 -3.24 -9.27
C LEU A 164 14.96 -2.14 -9.28
N ILE A 165 15.60 -1.90 -8.13
CA ILE A 165 16.71 -0.97 -8.05
C ILE A 165 17.87 -1.51 -8.90
N ARG A 166 18.40 -0.67 -9.78
CA ARG A 166 19.57 -1.00 -10.57
C ARG A 166 20.83 -0.88 -9.72
N THR A 167 21.62 -1.93 -9.68
CA THR A 167 22.90 -1.97 -8.98
C THR A 167 24.10 -1.86 -9.92
N HIS A 168 23.83 -1.88 -11.23
CA HIS A 168 24.87 -1.75 -12.27
C HIS A 168 24.43 -0.72 -13.33
N PRO A 169 25.38 0.07 -13.86
CA PRO A 169 25.10 1.01 -14.93
C PRO A 169 24.61 0.27 -16.18
N SER A 170 23.72 0.89 -16.93
CA SER A 170 23.18 0.37 -18.19
C SER A 170 23.17 1.51 -19.20
N GLU A 171 23.42 1.21 -20.49
CA GLU A 171 23.49 2.19 -21.57
C GLU A 171 22.24 3.06 -21.72
N HIS A 172 21.07 2.52 -21.35
CA HIS A 172 19.78 3.22 -21.42
C HIS A 172 19.38 3.90 -20.09
N HIS A 173 20.25 3.83 -19.06
CA HIS A 173 19.95 4.44 -17.76
C HIS A 173 20.39 5.90 -17.75
N ARG A 174 19.42 6.81 -17.85
CA ARG A 174 19.64 8.26 -17.81
C ARG A 174 19.06 8.84 -16.53
N LEU A 175 19.70 9.87 -15.99
CA LEU A 175 19.14 10.66 -14.89
C LEU A 175 17.97 11.49 -15.43
N ILE A 176 16.78 11.22 -14.92
CA ILE A 176 15.55 11.93 -15.30
C ILE A 176 15.29 13.04 -14.26
N THR A 177 15.26 14.28 -14.73
CA THR A 177 15.07 15.47 -13.90
C THR A 177 13.95 16.38 -14.43
N ASN A 178 13.25 15.95 -15.48
CA ASN A 178 12.17 16.70 -16.14
C ASN A 178 10.77 16.19 -15.71
N GLY A 179 9.73 16.83 -16.22
CA GLY A 179 8.34 16.47 -15.92
C GLY A 179 8.07 16.46 -14.42
N ILE A 180 7.44 15.41 -13.92
CA ILE A 180 7.09 15.25 -12.49
C ILE A 180 8.34 15.12 -11.59
N TYR A 181 9.49 14.69 -12.14
CA TYR A 181 10.76 14.63 -11.42
C TYR A 181 11.37 15.99 -11.09
N ARG A 182 10.80 17.09 -11.65
CA ARG A 182 11.15 18.46 -11.21
C ARG A 182 10.55 18.83 -9.86
N LEU A 183 9.50 18.12 -9.44
CA LEU A 183 8.79 18.40 -8.19
C LEU A 183 9.29 17.51 -7.05
N VAL A 184 9.50 16.23 -7.33
CA VAL A 184 9.98 15.23 -6.36
C VAL A 184 10.90 14.22 -7.06
N ARG A 185 11.90 13.69 -6.33
CA ARG A 185 12.88 12.73 -6.90
C ARG A 185 12.31 11.33 -7.10
N HIS A 186 11.38 10.92 -6.24
CA HIS A 186 10.77 9.59 -6.28
C HIS A 186 9.25 9.65 -6.45
N PRO A 187 8.75 10.25 -7.56
CA PRO A 187 7.30 10.42 -7.77
C PRO A 187 6.56 9.09 -7.84
N GLY A 188 7.22 8.04 -8.34
CA GLY A 188 6.65 6.69 -8.36
C GLY A 188 6.37 6.12 -6.96
N TYR A 189 7.22 6.40 -5.98
CA TYR A 189 7.03 5.98 -4.59
C TYR A 189 5.99 6.86 -3.88
N CYS A 190 6.02 8.16 -4.12
CA CYS A 190 5.01 9.10 -3.63
C CYS A 190 3.61 8.70 -4.09
N GLY A 191 3.43 8.41 -5.39
CA GLY A 191 2.15 7.98 -5.96
C GLY A 191 1.66 6.68 -5.35
N PHE A 192 2.53 5.68 -5.18
CA PHE A 192 2.17 4.42 -4.54
C PHE A 192 1.78 4.61 -3.06
N PHE A 193 2.51 5.46 -2.33
CA PHE A 193 2.19 5.76 -0.92
C PHE A 193 0.79 6.37 -0.79
N ILE A 194 0.49 7.40 -1.59
CA ILE A 194 -0.82 8.05 -1.60
C ILE A 194 -1.93 7.06 -2.00
N TRP A 195 -1.69 6.27 -3.04
CA TRP A 195 -2.62 5.25 -3.52
C TRP A 195 -2.93 4.21 -2.44
N SER A 196 -1.90 3.66 -1.80
CA SER A 196 -2.06 2.58 -0.82
C SER A 196 -2.81 3.04 0.43
N VAL A 197 -2.49 4.22 0.96
CA VAL A 197 -3.22 4.82 2.09
C VAL A 197 -4.64 5.21 1.68
N GLY A 198 -4.80 5.78 0.48
CA GLY A 198 -6.09 6.15 -0.09
C GLY A 198 -7.06 4.97 -0.19
N THR A 199 -6.57 3.75 -0.53
CA THR A 199 -7.42 2.55 -0.57
C THR A 199 -8.05 2.24 0.79
N GLN A 200 -7.32 2.42 1.88
CA GLN A 200 -7.80 2.14 3.23
C GLN A 200 -8.75 3.23 3.74
N ILE A 201 -8.48 4.50 3.44
CA ILE A 201 -9.39 5.62 3.72
C ILE A 201 -10.70 5.44 2.94
N MET A 202 -10.63 5.01 1.67
CA MET A 202 -11.81 4.72 0.83
C MET A 202 -12.71 3.64 1.43
N LEU A 203 -12.12 2.62 2.05
CA LEU A 203 -12.84 1.59 2.79
C LEU A 203 -13.31 2.04 4.18
N CYS A 204 -12.91 3.23 4.64
CA CYS A 204 -13.11 3.69 6.02
C CYS A 204 -12.54 2.69 7.05
N ASN A 205 -11.35 2.14 6.81
CA ASN A 205 -10.63 1.19 7.66
C ASN A 205 -9.59 1.92 8.50
N PRO A 206 -9.85 2.36 9.73
CA PRO A 206 -8.92 3.17 10.51
C PRO A 206 -7.62 2.44 10.88
N ILE A 207 -7.69 1.16 11.27
CA ILE A 207 -6.53 0.37 11.68
C ILE A 207 -5.63 0.11 10.46
N SER A 208 -6.20 -0.38 9.35
CA SER A 208 -5.44 -0.61 8.12
C SER A 208 -4.90 0.70 7.54
N THR A 209 -5.59 1.83 7.68
CA THR A 209 -5.08 3.14 7.23
C THR A 209 -3.76 3.47 7.93
N ILE A 210 -3.70 3.33 9.27
CA ILE A 210 -2.49 3.57 10.03
C ILE A 210 -1.41 2.54 9.68
N ALA A 211 -1.78 1.25 9.63
CA ALA A 211 -0.86 0.17 9.31
C ALA A 211 -0.23 0.34 7.91
N PHE A 212 -1.03 0.63 6.88
CA PHE A 212 -0.54 0.87 5.51
C PHE A 212 0.35 2.11 5.46
N ALA A 213 -0.04 3.21 6.12
CA ALA A 213 0.76 4.42 6.17
C ALA A 213 2.15 4.14 6.77
N LEU A 214 2.22 3.45 7.91
CA LEU A 214 3.48 3.16 8.59
C LEU A 214 4.34 2.15 7.82
N VAL A 215 3.74 1.05 7.34
CA VAL A 215 4.47 -0.02 6.65
C VAL A 215 5.03 0.46 5.30
N VAL A 216 4.21 1.14 4.50
CA VAL A 216 4.64 1.63 3.18
C VAL A 216 5.63 2.79 3.33
N TRP A 217 5.42 3.69 4.32
CA TRP A 217 6.37 4.74 4.63
C TRP A 217 7.74 4.15 5.03
N ARG A 218 7.76 3.19 5.97
CA ARG A 218 9.00 2.54 6.42
C ARG A 218 9.71 1.82 5.27
N PHE A 219 8.95 1.16 4.41
CA PHE A 219 9.50 0.50 3.22
C PHE A 219 10.23 1.51 2.32
N PHE A 220 9.64 2.66 2.03
CA PHE A 220 10.29 3.68 1.20
C PHE A 220 11.40 4.43 1.94
N ALA A 221 11.27 4.63 3.25
CA ALA A 221 12.32 5.23 4.05
C ALA A 221 13.64 4.43 4.04
N GLN A 222 13.55 3.10 3.86
CA GLN A 222 14.71 2.23 3.68
C GLN A 222 15.15 2.12 2.22
N ARG A 223 14.18 2.05 1.30
CA ARG A 223 14.42 1.84 -0.11
C ARG A 223 15.06 3.05 -0.81
N ILE A 224 14.60 4.26 -0.49
CA ILE A 224 15.09 5.50 -1.11
C ILE A 224 16.57 5.70 -0.89
N PRO A 225 17.13 5.67 0.35
CA PRO A 225 18.56 5.83 0.56
C PRO A 225 19.40 4.78 -0.16
N TYR A 226 18.92 3.54 -0.24
CA TYR A 226 19.59 2.46 -0.97
C TYR A 226 19.62 2.73 -2.48
N GLU A 227 18.52 3.14 -3.08
CA GLU A 227 18.48 3.52 -4.50
C GLU A 227 19.34 4.74 -4.78
N GLU A 228 19.29 5.77 -3.94
CA GLU A 228 20.09 6.99 -4.09
C GLU A 228 21.60 6.74 -3.95
N TYR A 229 22.01 5.74 -3.17
CA TYR A 229 23.40 5.31 -3.14
C TYR A 229 23.90 4.93 -4.53
N PHE A 230 23.14 4.10 -5.29
CA PHE A 230 23.52 3.72 -6.65
C PHE A 230 23.37 4.87 -7.64
N LEU A 231 22.36 5.71 -7.51
CA LEU A 231 22.20 6.89 -8.36
C LEU A 231 23.38 7.86 -8.21
N ARG A 232 23.93 8.04 -7.01
CA ARG A 232 25.16 8.79 -6.79
C ARG A 232 26.38 8.12 -7.43
N GLN A 233 26.46 6.80 -7.39
CA GLN A 233 27.54 6.05 -8.05
C GLN A 233 27.46 6.20 -9.58
N PHE A 234 26.26 6.22 -10.16
CA PHE A 234 26.08 6.27 -11.62
C PHE A 234 26.22 7.70 -12.18
N PHE A 235 25.70 8.70 -11.48
CA PHE A 235 25.57 10.07 -11.99
C PHE A 235 26.43 11.09 -11.25
N GLY A 236 27.11 10.72 -10.15
CA GLY A 236 28.03 11.55 -9.41
C GLY A 236 27.47 12.91 -9.00
N SER A 237 28.21 13.96 -9.30
CA SER A 237 27.85 15.35 -8.96
C SER A 237 26.50 15.81 -9.54
N GLN A 238 26.10 15.28 -10.71
CA GLN A 238 24.80 15.62 -11.31
C GLN A 238 23.65 15.18 -10.41
N TYR A 239 23.72 13.97 -9.84
CA TYR A 239 22.69 13.50 -8.90
C TYR A 239 22.73 14.26 -7.57
N GLU A 240 23.92 14.58 -7.08
CA GLU A 240 24.06 15.34 -5.83
C GLU A 240 23.45 16.75 -5.94
N GLU A 241 23.68 17.44 -7.06
CA GLU A 241 23.08 18.74 -7.33
C GLU A 241 21.56 18.65 -7.42
N TYR A 242 21.05 17.66 -8.14
CA TYR A 242 19.62 17.37 -8.24
C TYR A 242 19.01 17.06 -6.87
N GLY A 243 19.66 16.19 -6.08
CA GLY A 243 19.21 15.79 -4.75
C GLY A 243 19.16 16.92 -3.73
N ARG A 244 20.05 17.93 -3.87
CA ARG A 244 20.03 19.12 -3.01
C ARG A 244 18.86 20.06 -3.30
N ARG A 245 18.37 20.09 -4.54
CA ARG A 245 17.33 21.02 -4.99
C ARG A 245 15.94 20.45 -4.84
N ILE A 246 15.76 19.15 -5.06
CA ILE A 246 14.46 18.51 -5.18
C ILE A 246 14.24 17.54 -4.01
N PRO A 247 13.08 17.60 -3.30
CA PRO A 247 12.77 16.68 -2.21
C PRO A 247 12.51 15.26 -2.71
N SER A 248 12.61 14.25 -1.83
CA SER A 248 12.33 12.85 -2.19
C SER A 248 10.87 12.63 -2.62
N GLY A 249 9.92 13.34 -2.01
CA GLY A 249 8.48 13.19 -2.22
C GLY A 249 7.80 12.27 -1.21
N VAL A 250 8.56 11.52 -0.41
CA VAL A 250 8.03 10.73 0.70
C VAL A 250 8.25 11.50 2.00
N PRO A 251 7.23 11.70 2.86
CA PRO A 251 7.35 12.48 4.08
C PRO A 251 8.53 12.05 4.96
N PHE A 252 9.31 13.01 5.45
CA PHE A 252 10.46 12.79 6.35
C PHE A 252 11.61 11.92 5.81
N VAL A 253 11.58 11.55 4.53
CA VAL A 253 12.68 10.85 3.85
C VAL A 253 13.50 11.88 3.05
N LYS A 254 14.77 11.99 3.36
CA LYS A 254 15.72 12.93 2.72
C LYS A 254 16.41 12.30 1.53
#